data_8748601ca70c173deed5e8ea34d3e5e0
#
_entry.id   8748601ca70c173deed5e8ea34d3e5e0
#
_cell.length_a   1.000
_cell.length_b   1.000
_cell.length_c   1.000
_cell.angle_alpha   90.00
_cell.angle_beta   90.00
_cell.angle_gamma   90.00
#
_symmetry.space_group_name_H-M   'P 1'
#
loop_
_entity.id
_entity.type
_entity.pdbx_description
1 polymer ?
#
loop_
_entity_poly.entity_id
_entity_poly.type
_entity_poly.pdbx_seq_one_letter_code
_entity_poly.pdbx_strand_id
1 'polypeptide(L)'
;MASISIFYKKYNERYKVYVSKFSVNKILTEIESDCVSFLGKVQDAIMAQQTKAFAIPGGIVAAGAILKPATTAWDYLVILVGLIISTWMITSLNNNVVAHIKLLADEFERSTKKYDDIVVGVEEIQEKIEESRSKLSTSSRFAESRLNALTRVCWLILTLISLILLKRFLEA
;
A
#
# COMPACT_ATOMS: atom_id res chain seq x y z
N MET A 1 -50.60 -34.00 -23.35
CA MET A 1 -49.42 -33.33 -23.96
C MET A 1 -49.14 -31.94 -23.39
N ALA A 2 -50.11 -31.13 -23.00
CA ALA A 2 -49.92 -29.79 -22.43
C ALA A 2 -49.09 -29.76 -21.10
N SER A 3 -49.22 -30.76 -20.24
CA SER A 3 -48.56 -30.82 -18.92
C SER A 3 -47.04 -30.96 -19.01
N ILE A 4 -46.52 -31.71 -19.98
CA ILE A 4 -45.09 -31.93 -20.19
C ILE A 4 -44.41 -30.65 -20.73
N SER A 5 -45.09 -29.94 -21.60
CA SER A 5 -44.60 -28.65 -22.14
C SER A 5 -44.47 -27.58 -21.04
N ILE A 6 -45.45 -27.50 -20.13
CA ILE A 6 -45.42 -26.57 -18.99
C ILE A 6 -44.32 -26.93 -18.01
N PHE A 7 -44.11 -28.21 -17.74
CA PHE A 7 -42.99 -28.68 -16.87
C PHE A 7 -41.65 -28.34 -17.48
N TYR A 8 -41.45 -28.58 -18.76
CA TYR A 8 -40.18 -28.29 -19.46
C TYR A 8 -39.87 -26.77 -19.48
N LYS A 9 -40.90 -25.95 -19.71
CA LYS A 9 -40.78 -24.48 -19.66
C LYS A 9 -40.34 -24.00 -18.24
N LYS A 10 -41.03 -24.50 -17.21
CA LYS A 10 -40.74 -24.17 -15.81
C LYS A 10 -39.36 -24.65 -15.34
N TYR A 11 -38.95 -25.84 -15.81
CA TYR A 11 -37.63 -26.38 -15.56
C TYR A 11 -36.52 -25.49 -16.21
N ASN A 12 -36.73 -25.13 -17.47
CA ASN A 12 -35.77 -24.32 -18.22
C ASN A 12 -35.64 -22.88 -17.65
N GLU A 13 -36.73 -22.30 -17.18
CA GLU A 13 -36.73 -21.02 -16.48
C GLU A 13 -35.95 -21.11 -15.15
N ARG A 14 -36.16 -22.11 -14.33
CA ARG A 14 -35.45 -22.35 -13.08
C ARG A 14 -33.99 -22.65 -13.32
N TYR A 15 -33.66 -23.42 -14.34
CA TYR A 15 -32.29 -23.72 -14.73
C TYR A 15 -31.52 -22.45 -15.16
N LYS A 16 -32.13 -21.58 -15.96
CA LYS A 16 -31.56 -20.30 -16.36
C LYS A 16 -31.30 -19.40 -15.15
N VAL A 17 -32.23 -19.30 -14.21
CA VAL A 17 -32.06 -18.53 -12.97
C VAL A 17 -30.96 -19.12 -12.12
N TYR A 18 -30.85 -20.44 -12.01
CA TYR A 18 -29.79 -21.11 -11.27
C TYR A 18 -28.40 -20.83 -11.87
N VAL A 19 -28.28 -20.99 -13.18
CA VAL A 19 -26.99 -20.71 -13.90
C VAL A 19 -26.59 -19.25 -13.77
N SER A 20 -27.55 -18.32 -13.91
CA SER A 20 -27.32 -16.89 -13.74
C SER A 20 -26.83 -16.57 -12.32
N LYS A 21 -27.50 -17.06 -11.27
CA LYS A 21 -27.08 -16.85 -9.89
C LYS A 21 -25.71 -17.47 -9.58
N PHE A 22 -25.42 -18.65 -10.13
CA PHE A 22 -24.12 -19.28 -9.97
C PHE A 22 -23.00 -18.45 -10.62
N SER A 23 -23.27 -17.91 -11.80
CA SER A 23 -22.32 -17.03 -12.51
C SER A 23 -22.07 -15.74 -11.73
N VAL A 24 -23.12 -15.11 -11.20
CA VAL A 24 -23.03 -13.90 -10.37
C VAL A 24 -22.20 -14.17 -9.11
N ASN A 25 -22.52 -15.23 -8.36
CA ASN A 25 -21.79 -15.58 -7.16
C ASN A 25 -20.31 -15.87 -7.43
N LYS A 26 -19.99 -16.50 -8.57
CA LYS A 26 -18.60 -16.73 -8.98
C LYS A 26 -17.86 -15.41 -9.20
N ILE A 27 -18.48 -14.48 -9.91
CA ILE A 27 -17.89 -13.15 -10.17
C ILE A 27 -17.70 -12.38 -8.86
N LEU A 28 -18.68 -12.38 -7.97
CA LEU A 28 -18.58 -11.74 -6.66
C LEU A 28 -17.41 -12.29 -5.84
N THR A 29 -17.25 -13.61 -5.79
CA THR A 29 -16.13 -14.25 -5.08
C THR A 29 -14.79 -13.92 -5.72
N GLU A 30 -14.72 -13.82 -7.05
CA GLU A 30 -13.50 -13.45 -7.77
C GLU A 30 -13.10 -12.00 -7.48
N ILE A 31 -14.03 -11.05 -7.50
CA ILE A 31 -13.82 -9.65 -7.14
C ILE A 31 -13.32 -9.52 -5.69
N GLU A 32 -13.94 -10.24 -4.77
CA GLU A 32 -13.55 -10.23 -3.36
C GLU A 32 -12.15 -10.81 -3.15
N SER A 33 -11.83 -11.91 -3.81
CA SER A 33 -10.50 -12.54 -3.79
C SER A 33 -9.44 -11.60 -4.35
N ASP A 34 -9.71 -10.95 -5.49
CA ASP A 34 -8.82 -9.96 -6.09
C ASP A 34 -8.59 -8.78 -5.13
N CYS A 35 -9.66 -8.23 -4.54
CA CYS A 35 -9.57 -7.13 -3.58
C CYS A 35 -8.69 -7.50 -2.37
N VAL A 36 -8.90 -8.68 -1.77
CA VAL A 36 -8.09 -9.17 -0.64
C VAL A 36 -6.64 -9.36 -1.05
N SER A 37 -6.39 -9.91 -2.23
CA SER A 37 -5.03 -10.10 -2.77
C SER A 37 -4.31 -8.76 -2.95
N PHE A 38 -4.96 -7.76 -3.54
CA PHE A 38 -4.37 -6.41 -3.72
C PHE A 38 -4.14 -5.70 -2.39
N LEU A 39 -5.08 -5.79 -1.43
CA LEU A 39 -4.89 -5.26 -0.08
C LEU A 39 -3.70 -5.92 0.63
N GLY A 40 -3.54 -7.23 0.49
CA GLY A 40 -2.38 -7.97 1.00
C GLY A 40 -1.07 -7.43 0.43
N LYS A 41 -0.98 -7.28 -0.91
CA LYS A 41 0.21 -6.71 -1.58
C LYS A 41 0.54 -5.29 -1.09
N VAL A 42 -0.48 -4.44 -0.88
CA VAL A 42 -0.29 -3.10 -0.32
C VAL A 42 0.25 -3.17 1.11
N GLN A 43 -0.28 -4.05 1.93
CA GLN A 43 0.17 -4.25 3.30
C GLN A 43 1.60 -4.79 3.38
N ASP A 44 1.94 -5.76 2.53
CA ASP A 44 3.30 -6.33 2.44
C ASP A 44 4.32 -5.26 2.02
N ALA A 45 3.97 -4.42 1.04
CA ALA A 45 4.81 -3.29 0.63
C ALA A 45 5.09 -2.32 1.78
N ILE A 46 4.08 -2.00 2.59
CA ILE A 46 4.21 -1.13 3.77
C ILE A 46 5.11 -1.80 4.83
N MET A 47 4.87 -3.06 5.16
CA MET A 47 5.63 -3.79 6.18
C MET A 47 7.10 -3.93 5.80
N ALA A 48 7.38 -4.29 4.55
CA ALA A 48 8.75 -4.39 4.04
C ALA A 48 9.49 -3.04 4.15
N GLN A 49 8.78 -1.94 3.95
CA GLN A 49 9.35 -0.60 4.06
C GLN A 49 9.59 -0.19 5.52
N GLN A 50 8.66 -0.48 6.43
CA GLN A 50 8.82 -0.17 7.85
C GLN A 50 10.07 -0.84 8.42
N THR A 51 10.29 -2.11 8.10
CA THR A 51 11.47 -2.86 8.55
C THR A 51 12.78 -2.18 8.09
N LYS A 52 12.85 -1.77 6.83
CA LYS A 52 14.03 -1.06 6.29
C LYS A 52 14.22 0.33 6.90
N ALA A 53 13.11 1.06 7.11
CA ALA A 53 13.13 2.39 7.70
C ALA A 53 13.65 2.41 9.15
N PHE A 54 13.45 1.32 9.90
CA PHE A 54 14.01 1.20 11.25
C PHE A 54 15.44 0.64 11.27
N ALA A 55 15.78 -0.25 10.34
CA ALA A 55 17.13 -0.85 10.30
C ALA A 55 18.23 0.17 9.99
N ILE A 56 17.96 1.14 9.11
CA ILE A 56 18.98 2.13 8.70
C ILE A 56 19.34 3.09 9.84
N PRO A 57 18.39 3.81 10.48
CA PRO A 57 18.70 4.66 11.63
C PRO A 57 19.29 3.87 12.81
N GLY A 58 18.77 2.67 13.07
CA GLY A 58 19.28 1.78 14.12
C GLY A 58 20.73 1.38 13.88
N GLY A 59 21.10 1.08 12.65
CA GLY A 59 22.49 0.79 12.27
C GLY A 59 23.43 1.97 12.48
N ILE A 60 23.00 3.19 12.15
CA ILE A 60 23.78 4.42 12.35
C ILE A 60 23.97 4.72 13.84
N VAL A 61 22.91 4.59 14.65
CA VAL A 61 22.98 4.78 16.11
C VAL A 61 23.91 3.75 16.73
N ALA A 62 23.82 2.48 16.32
CA ALA A 62 24.71 1.43 16.80
C ALA A 62 26.18 1.69 16.41
N ALA A 63 26.44 2.09 15.19
CA ALA A 63 27.78 2.46 14.73
C ALA A 63 28.31 3.69 15.48
N GLY A 64 27.47 4.70 15.70
CA GLY A 64 27.85 5.90 16.49
C GLY A 64 28.12 5.60 17.95
N ALA A 65 27.47 4.60 18.56
CA ALA A 65 27.71 4.17 19.93
C ALA A 65 29.05 3.39 20.09
N ILE A 66 29.49 2.71 19.03
CA ILE A 66 30.77 1.97 18.99
C ILE A 66 31.94 2.92 18.74
N LEU A 67 31.73 3.96 17.96
CA LEU A 67 32.69 5.01 17.73
C LEU A 67 32.82 5.83 19.02
N LYS A 68 34.07 6.06 19.50
CA LYS A 68 34.36 6.91 20.67
C LYS A 68 33.58 8.22 20.59
N PRO A 69 33.26 8.86 21.74
CA PRO A 69 32.60 10.16 21.72
C PRO A 69 33.33 11.10 20.77
N ALA A 70 32.54 11.68 19.83
CA ALA A 70 33.07 12.57 18.80
C ALA A 70 33.88 13.70 19.47
N THR A 71 35.18 13.71 19.24
CA THR A 71 36.11 14.64 19.87
C THR A 71 36.68 15.63 18.86
N THR A 72 36.53 15.34 17.58
CA THR A 72 37.09 16.12 16.48
C THR A 72 35.98 16.66 15.56
N ALA A 73 36.21 17.84 14.98
CA ALA A 73 35.25 18.42 14.01
C ALA A 73 34.94 17.48 12.84
N TRP A 74 35.89 16.65 12.44
CA TRP A 74 35.71 15.62 11.40
C TRP A 74 34.69 14.54 11.77
N ASP A 75 34.60 14.15 13.04
CA ASP A 75 33.66 13.14 13.53
C ASP A 75 32.22 13.63 13.37
N TYR A 76 31.98 14.90 13.69
CA TYR A 76 30.66 15.54 13.50
C TYR A 76 30.25 15.60 12.02
N LEU A 77 31.22 15.88 11.14
CA LEU A 77 30.97 15.95 9.70
C LEU A 77 30.60 14.58 9.13
N VAL A 78 31.32 13.53 9.54
CA VAL A 78 31.01 12.14 9.11
C VAL A 78 29.61 11.71 9.57
N ILE A 79 29.23 12.00 10.82
CA ILE A 79 27.91 11.69 11.35
C ILE A 79 26.82 12.43 10.56
N LEU A 80 27.03 13.72 10.27
CA LEU A 80 26.09 14.55 9.55
C LEU A 80 25.87 14.03 8.10
N VAL A 81 26.95 13.71 7.41
CA VAL A 81 26.88 13.11 6.05
C VAL A 81 26.16 11.77 6.09
N GLY A 82 26.44 10.90 7.05
CA GLY A 82 25.76 9.63 7.23
C GLY A 82 24.25 9.80 7.45
N LEU A 83 23.84 10.76 8.26
CA LEU A 83 22.41 11.07 8.50
C LEU A 83 21.71 11.62 7.25
N ILE A 84 22.38 12.49 6.48
CA ILE A 84 21.84 13.02 5.22
C ILE A 84 21.61 11.87 4.23
N ILE A 85 22.60 11.02 4.02
CA ILE A 85 22.51 9.87 3.10
C ILE A 85 21.39 8.93 3.57
N SER A 86 21.30 8.64 4.85
CA SER A 86 20.24 7.78 5.41
C SER A 86 18.84 8.36 5.18
N THR A 87 18.65 9.65 5.47
CA THR A 87 17.36 10.32 5.27
C THR A 87 16.98 10.37 3.80
N TRP A 88 17.93 10.65 2.90
CA TRP A 88 17.71 10.62 1.46
C TRP A 88 17.32 9.22 0.98
N MET A 89 17.99 8.18 1.48
CA MET A 89 17.69 6.79 1.13
C MET A 89 16.28 6.38 1.60
N ILE A 90 15.89 6.73 2.85
CA ILE A 90 14.54 6.47 3.35
C ILE A 90 13.50 7.18 2.50
N THR A 91 13.72 8.45 2.15
CA THR A 91 12.81 9.23 1.31
C THR A 91 12.65 8.60 -0.08
N SER A 92 13.75 8.19 -0.71
CA SER A 92 13.74 7.51 -2.01
C SER A 92 12.98 6.18 -1.95
N LEU A 93 13.21 5.38 -0.93
CA LEU A 93 12.50 4.12 -0.72
C LEU A 93 11.00 4.33 -0.51
N ASN A 94 10.61 5.32 0.29
CA ASN A 94 9.20 5.66 0.51
C ASN A 94 8.50 6.07 -0.78
N ASN A 95 9.14 6.91 -1.60
CA ASN A 95 8.58 7.34 -2.88
C ASN A 95 8.36 6.16 -3.84
N ASN A 96 9.28 5.20 -3.87
CA ASN A 96 9.13 3.99 -4.67
C ASN A 96 7.96 3.12 -4.19
N VAL A 97 7.77 3.00 -2.87
CA VAL A 97 6.63 2.24 -2.32
C VAL A 97 5.31 2.94 -2.63
N VAL A 98 5.23 4.26 -2.51
CA VAL A 98 4.04 5.04 -2.88
C VAL A 98 3.72 4.85 -4.36
N ALA A 99 4.72 4.91 -5.24
CA ALA A 99 4.54 4.65 -6.67
C ALA A 99 4.04 3.22 -6.93
N HIS A 100 4.59 2.22 -6.22
CA HIS A 100 4.15 0.83 -6.33
C HIS A 100 2.69 0.64 -5.87
N ILE A 101 2.28 1.27 -4.76
CA ILE A 101 0.89 1.24 -4.28
C ILE A 101 -0.06 1.83 -5.32
N LYS A 102 0.31 2.93 -5.99
CA LYS A 102 -0.49 3.53 -7.07
C LYS A 102 -0.63 2.58 -8.26
N LEU A 103 0.46 1.93 -8.66
CA LEU A 103 0.42 0.92 -9.72
C LEU A 103 -0.51 -0.25 -9.38
N LEU A 104 -0.48 -0.73 -8.14
CA LEU A 104 -1.40 -1.77 -7.68
C LEU A 104 -2.87 -1.31 -7.73
N ALA A 105 -3.15 -0.06 -7.34
CA ALA A 105 -4.51 0.49 -7.42
C ALA A 105 -4.99 0.59 -8.88
N ASP A 106 -4.14 1.05 -9.79
CA ASP A 106 -4.45 1.13 -11.23
C ASP A 106 -4.64 -0.27 -11.84
N GLU A 107 -3.86 -1.26 -11.41
CA GLU A 107 -3.99 -2.65 -11.85
C GLU A 107 -5.34 -3.23 -11.40
N PHE A 108 -5.73 -3.00 -10.15
CA PHE A 108 -7.04 -3.41 -9.65
C PHE A 108 -8.17 -2.75 -10.44
N GLU A 109 -8.09 -1.45 -10.71
CA GLU A 109 -9.09 -0.75 -11.50
C GLU A 109 -9.21 -1.34 -12.92
N ARG A 110 -8.10 -1.68 -13.55
CA ARG A 110 -8.10 -2.36 -14.85
C ARG A 110 -8.70 -3.75 -14.78
N SER A 111 -8.39 -4.50 -13.71
CA SER A 111 -8.95 -5.86 -13.52
C SER A 111 -10.46 -5.83 -13.30
N THR A 112 -10.98 -4.82 -12.63
CA THR A 112 -12.44 -4.67 -12.41
C THR A 112 -13.19 -4.17 -13.64
N LYS A 113 -12.56 -3.39 -14.54
CA LYS A 113 -13.18 -2.93 -15.79
C LYS A 113 -13.64 -4.08 -16.69
N LYS A 114 -12.97 -5.23 -16.67
CA LYS A 114 -13.40 -6.42 -17.42
C LYS A 114 -14.81 -6.91 -17.02
N TYR A 115 -15.26 -6.57 -15.81
CA TYR A 115 -16.59 -6.94 -15.32
C TYR A 115 -17.67 -5.90 -15.67
N ASP A 116 -17.29 -4.63 -15.90
CA ASP A 116 -18.24 -3.56 -16.23
C ASP A 116 -19.05 -3.90 -17.50
N ASP A 117 -18.41 -4.54 -18.51
CA ASP A 117 -19.07 -4.96 -19.75
C ASP A 117 -19.98 -6.20 -19.58
N ILE A 118 -19.68 -7.06 -18.58
CA ILE A 118 -20.41 -8.32 -18.35
C ILE A 118 -21.62 -8.10 -17.46
N VAL A 119 -21.62 -7.02 -16.68
CA VAL A 119 -22.50 -6.80 -15.52
C VAL A 119 -23.58 -5.75 -15.78
N VAL A 120 -23.79 -5.35 -17.04
CA VAL A 120 -24.91 -4.45 -17.37
C VAL A 120 -26.23 -5.04 -16.87
N GLY A 121 -26.69 -4.55 -15.69
CA GLY A 121 -27.99 -4.93 -15.10
C GLY A 121 -27.94 -5.77 -13.82
N VAL A 122 -26.77 -6.05 -13.23
CA VAL A 122 -26.68 -6.75 -11.94
C VAL A 122 -26.15 -5.78 -10.88
N GLU A 123 -27.08 -5.12 -10.21
CA GLU A 123 -26.82 -4.06 -9.20
C GLU A 123 -25.89 -4.54 -8.06
N GLU A 124 -26.05 -5.80 -7.65
CA GLU A 124 -25.23 -6.43 -6.58
C GLU A 124 -23.73 -6.49 -6.92
N ILE A 125 -23.37 -6.71 -8.19
CA ILE A 125 -21.97 -6.75 -8.62
C ILE A 125 -21.40 -5.33 -8.70
N GLN A 126 -22.17 -4.36 -9.18
CA GLN A 126 -21.75 -2.96 -9.20
C GLN A 126 -21.49 -2.44 -7.80
N GLU A 127 -22.37 -2.71 -6.85
CA GLU A 127 -22.18 -2.35 -5.43
C GLU A 127 -20.90 -2.97 -4.86
N LYS A 128 -20.63 -4.25 -5.16
CA LYS A 128 -19.44 -4.94 -4.68
C LYS A 128 -18.14 -4.38 -5.28
N ILE A 129 -18.14 -4.01 -6.55
CA ILE A 129 -17.02 -3.34 -7.21
C ILE A 129 -16.74 -2.00 -6.54
N GLU A 130 -17.78 -1.19 -6.31
CA GLU A 130 -17.67 0.13 -5.69
C GLU A 130 -17.16 0.03 -4.25
N GLU A 131 -17.69 -0.91 -3.46
CA GLU A 131 -17.22 -1.22 -2.13
C GLU A 131 -15.72 -1.59 -2.13
N SER A 132 -15.30 -2.46 -3.05
CA SER A 132 -13.91 -2.91 -3.17
C SER A 132 -12.99 -1.77 -3.60
N ARG A 133 -13.40 -0.93 -4.55
CA ARG A 133 -12.68 0.30 -4.95
C ARG A 133 -12.53 1.27 -3.78
N SER A 134 -13.59 1.49 -3.02
CA SER A 134 -13.57 2.36 -1.84
C SER A 134 -12.62 1.84 -0.77
N LYS A 135 -12.64 0.54 -0.47
CA LYS A 135 -11.72 -0.09 0.48
C LYS A 135 -10.26 0.06 0.05
N LEU A 136 -9.97 -0.21 -1.22
CA LEU A 136 -8.61 -0.12 -1.75
C LEU A 136 -8.12 1.34 -1.77
N SER A 137 -8.94 2.28 -2.23
CA SER A 137 -8.59 3.71 -2.26
C SER A 137 -8.33 4.27 -0.86
N THR A 138 -9.14 3.88 0.12
CA THR A 138 -8.97 4.28 1.53
C THR A 138 -7.68 3.70 2.09
N SER A 139 -7.41 2.41 1.87
CA SER A 139 -6.18 1.76 2.31
C SER A 139 -4.93 2.38 1.68
N SER A 140 -4.97 2.65 0.37
CA SER A 140 -3.87 3.29 -0.37
C SER A 140 -3.59 4.71 0.14
N ARG A 141 -4.61 5.54 0.35
CA ARG A 141 -4.48 6.90 0.91
C ARG A 141 -3.90 6.87 2.32
N PHE A 142 -4.35 5.94 3.14
CA PHE A 142 -3.85 5.79 4.51
C PHE A 142 -2.37 5.37 4.52
N ALA A 143 -1.98 4.44 3.65
CA ALA A 143 -0.61 4.04 3.44
C ALA A 143 0.28 5.21 3.00
N GLU A 144 -0.15 5.96 1.98
CA GLU A 144 0.55 7.13 1.46
C GLU A 144 0.72 8.21 2.53
N SER A 145 -0.33 8.49 3.31
CA SER A 145 -0.28 9.46 4.42
C SER A 145 0.74 9.05 5.49
N ARG A 146 0.77 7.78 5.88
CA ARG A 146 1.74 7.26 6.87
C ARG A 146 3.18 7.32 6.36
N LEU A 147 3.44 6.94 5.12
CA LEU A 147 4.77 7.00 4.51
C LEU A 147 5.27 8.45 4.40
N ASN A 148 4.39 9.36 4.00
CA ASN A 148 4.70 10.80 3.93
C ASN A 148 4.94 11.40 5.33
N ALA A 149 4.19 10.98 6.35
CA ALA A 149 4.42 11.40 7.73
C ALA A 149 5.79 10.92 8.23
N LEU A 150 6.15 9.67 7.95
CA LEU A 150 7.45 9.09 8.32
C LEU A 150 8.60 9.87 7.66
N THR A 151 8.50 10.20 6.39
CA THR A 151 9.48 11.04 5.69
C THR A 151 9.63 12.41 6.35
N ARG A 152 8.51 13.08 6.71
CA ARG A 152 8.55 14.38 7.40
C ARG A 152 9.24 14.28 8.77
N VAL A 153 8.93 13.25 9.54
CA VAL A 153 9.58 13.01 10.85
C VAL A 153 11.08 12.82 10.70
N CYS A 154 11.53 12.03 9.71
CA CYS A 154 12.96 11.85 9.44
C CYS A 154 13.67 13.19 9.11
N TRP A 155 13.06 14.04 8.29
CA TRP A 155 13.60 15.36 7.98
C TRP A 155 13.62 16.29 9.19
N LEU A 156 12.60 16.27 10.04
CA LEU A 156 12.58 17.03 11.29
C LEU A 156 13.69 16.59 12.25
N ILE A 157 13.90 15.29 12.42
CA ILE A 157 14.98 14.75 13.23
C ILE A 157 16.35 15.19 12.68
N LEU A 158 16.54 15.08 11.36
CA LEU A 158 17.77 15.52 10.71
C LEU A 158 18.06 17.00 10.97
N THR A 159 17.06 17.87 10.82
CA THR A 159 17.24 19.32 11.07
C THR A 159 17.56 19.60 12.53
N LEU A 160 16.90 18.91 13.47
CA LEU A 160 17.15 19.08 14.90
C LEU A 160 18.59 18.67 15.26
N ILE A 161 19.02 17.50 14.79
CA ILE A 161 20.39 17.00 15.05
C ILE A 161 21.42 17.94 14.40
N SER A 162 21.17 18.41 13.18
CA SER A 162 22.05 19.35 12.49
C SER A 162 22.24 20.67 13.27
N LEU A 163 21.15 21.20 13.85
CA LEU A 163 21.21 22.39 14.70
C LEU A 163 22.02 22.17 15.98
N ILE A 164 21.82 21.02 16.63
CA ILE A 164 22.59 20.66 17.84
C ILE A 164 24.08 20.53 17.52
N LEU A 165 24.42 19.86 16.42
CA LEU A 165 25.82 19.70 16.00
C LEU A 165 26.44 21.05 15.62
N LEU A 166 25.70 21.91 14.93
CA LEU A 166 26.17 23.26 14.57
C LEU A 166 26.46 24.11 15.82
N LYS A 167 25.55 24.06 16.81
CA LYS A 167 25.79 24.78 18.10
C LYS A 167 27.03 24.29 18.79
N ARG A 168 27.26 22.98 18.90
CA ARG A 168 28.46 22.40 19.49
C ARG A 168 29.75 22.75 18.73
N PHE A 169 29.66 22.82 17.40
CA PHE A 169 30.79 23.20 16.57
C PHE A 169 31.19 24.67 16.77
N LEU A 170 30.21 25.57 17.04
CA LEU A 170 30.47 26.98 17.30
C LEU A 170 30.99 27.27 18.72
N GLU A 171 30.76 26.35 19.66
CA GLU A 171 31.20 26.43 21.06
C GLU A 171 32.58 25.77 21.28
N ALA A 172 33.09 25.00 20.32
CA ALA A 172 34.38 24.32 20.37
C ALA A 172 35.48 25.12 19.66
#